data_dcd38320d928e0cc19ff992f30c40310
#
_entry.id   dcd38320d928e0cc19ff992f30c40310
#
_cell.length_a   1.000
_cell.length_b   1.000
_cell.length_c   1.000
_cell.angle_alpha   90.00
_cell.angle_beta   90.00
_cell.angle_gamma   90.00
#
_symmetry.space_group_name_H-M   'P 1'
#
loop_
_entity.id
_entity.type
_entity.pdbx_description
1 polymer ?
#
loop_
_entity_poly.entity_id
_entity_poly.type
_entity_poly.pdbx_seq_one_letter_code
_entity_poly.pdbx_strand_id
1 'polypeptide(L)'
;TTVVGRSTSLFGPYLDKKGQSMMDNHHEILIHKNDSFVGTGHNSEIVSDNAGTDWLFYHAVSVANPDGRVLMLDKIDWIDGWPSVEGNSPSVKSEKPRF
;
A
#
# COMPACT_ATOMS: atom_id res chain seq x y z
N THR A 1 8.50 0.23 4.23
CA THR A 1 7.89 -0.57 3.15
C THR A 1 6.56 -1.15 3.60
N THR A 2 5.52 -0.96 2.83
CA THR A 2 4.20 -1.57 3.04
C THR A 2 4.11 -2.84 2.19
N VAL A 3 3.79 -3.96 2.81
CA VAL A 3 3.80 -5.27 2.18
C VAL A 3 2.43 -5.94 2.26
N VAL A 4 2.20 -6.94 1.43
CA VAL A 4 0.94 -7.66 1.39
C VAL A 4 1.15 -9.14 1.12
N GLY A 5 0.30 -9.96 1.73
CA GLY A 5 0.11 -11.37 1.43
C GLY A 5 -1.38 -11.66 1.38
N ARG A 6 -1.76 -12.80 0.85
CA ARG A 6 -3.17 -13.20 0.80
C ARG A 6 -3.38 -14.66 1.17
N SER A 7 -4.61 -14.98 1.57
CA SER A 7 -5.01 -16.33 1.95
C SER A 7 -6.46 -16.61 1.55
N THR A 8 -6.76 -17.87 1.31
CA THR A 8 -8.15 -18.36 1.14
C THR A 8 -8.81 -18.69 2.47
N SER A 9 -8.08 -18.61 3.58
CA SER A 9 -8.57 -18.89 4.94
C SER A 9 -8.15 -17.76 5.88
N LEU A 10 -9.02 -17.39 6.82
CA LEU A 10 -8.73 -16.40 7.84
C LEU A 10 -7.47 -16.76 8.65
N PHE A 11 -7.27 -18.04 8.91
CA PHE A 11 -6.12 -18.52 9.69
C PHE A 11 -4.84 -18.68 8.85
N GLY A 12 -4.90 -18.38 7.56
CA GLY A 12 -3.76 -18.50 6.67
C GLY A 12 -3.59 -19.92 6.09
N PRO A 13 -2.41 -20.25 5.61
CA PRO A 13 -1.26 -19.36 5.53
C PRO A 13 -1.49 -18.17 4.59
N TYR A 14 -0.90 -17.02 4.92
CA TYR A 14 -0.89 -15.85 4.05
C TYR A 14 0.35 -15.92 3.16
N LEU A 15 0.15 -15.84 1.86
CA LEU A 15 1.16 -16.20 0.86
C LEU A 15 1.48 -15.00 -0.05
N ASP A 16 2.69 -14.99 -0.60
CA ASP A 16 3.06 -14.12 -1.70
C ASP A 16 2.56 -14.68 -3.06
N LYS A 17 2.88 -14.03 -4.17
CA LYS A 17 2.46 -14.47 -5.51
C LYS A 17 3.07 -15.80 -5.94
N LYS A 18 4.16 -16.22 -5.32
CA LYS A 18 4.84 -17.48 -5.60
C LYS A 18 4.35 -18.62 -4.70
N GLY A 19 3.38 -18.35 -3.82
CA GLY A 19 2.87 -19.32 -2.86
C GLY A 19 3.76 -19.53 -1.65
N GLN A 20 4.66 -18.60 -1.34
CA GLN A 20 5.56 -18.67 -0.20
C GLN A 20 4.98 -17.93 1.01
N SER A 21 5.17 -18.47 2.21
CA SER A 21 4.53 -17.98 3.42
C SER A 21 5.13 -16.68 3.94
N MET A 22 4.25 -15.76 4.40
CA MET A 22 4.66 -14.56 5.12
C MET A 22 5.36 -14.90 6.44
N MET A 23 5.08 -16.05 7.03
CA MET A 23 5.77 -16.53 8.23
C MET A 23 7.27 -16.74 7.98
N ASP A 24 7.65 -17.03 6.75
CA ASP A 24 9.03 -17.19 6.30
C ASP A 24 9.59 -15.92 5.65
N ASN A 25 8.98 -14.76 5.95
CA ASN A 25 9.37 -13.46 5.44
C ASN A 25 9.22 -13.30 3.91
N HIS A 26 8.22 -13.97 3.34
CA HIS A 26 7.83 -13.81 1.94
C HIS A 26 6.57 -12.94 1.84
N HIS A 27 6.57 -11.98 0.92
CA HIS A 27 5.46 -11.04 0.73
C HIS A 27 5.60 -10.32 -0.61
N GLU A 28 4.54 -9.62 -1.02
CA GLU A 28 4.60 -8.68 -2.14
C GLU A 28 4.82 -7.27 -1.59
N ILE A 29 5.59 -6.45 -2.28
CA ILE A 29 5.76 -5.05 -1.92
C ILE A 29 4.62 -4.25 -2.56
N LEU A 30 3.78 -3.62 -1.74
CA LEU A 30 2.73 -2.73 -2.19
C LEU A 30 3.28 -1.31 -2.41
N ILE A 31 3.97 -0.77 -1.41
CA ILE A 31 4.58 0.55 -1.46
C ILE A 31 5.98 0.48 -0.86
N HIS A 32 6.96 0.99 -1.60
CA HIS A 32 8.35 1.12 -1.16
C HIS A 32 8.75 2.59 -1.16
N LYS A 33 9.77 2.95 -0.39
CA LYS A 33 10.29 4.33 -0.35
C LYS A 33 10.71 4.83 -1.73
N ASN A 34 10.65 6.15 -1.92
CA ASN A 34 11.23 6.82 -3.07
C ASN A 34 12.08 8.02 -2.63
N ASP A 35 12.51 8.86 -3.59
CA ASP A 35 13.37 10.02 -3.28
C ASP A 35 12.63 11.11 -2.48
N SER A 36 11.30 11.12 -2.48
CA SER A 36 10.48 12.13 -1.81
C SER A 36 9.92 11.67 -0.47
N PHE A 37 9.65 10.37 -0.32
CA PHE A 37 9.01 9.80 0.87
C PHE A 37 9.65 8.48 1.29
N VAL A 38 9.88 8.34 2.59
CA VAL A 38 10.45 7.14 3.21
C VAL A 38 9.56 6.69 4.38
N GLY A 39 9.82 5.50 4.91
CA GLY A 39 9.13 5.00 6.09
C GLY A 39 7.63 4.83 5.91
N THR A 40 7.17 4.34 4.77
CA THR A 40 5.75 4.09 4.49
C THR A 40 5.17 3.05 5.44
N GLY A 41 3.97 3.29 5.95
CA GLY A 41 3.31 2.34 6.85
C GLY A 41 2.11 2.93 7.57
N HIS A 42 1.67 2.23 8.62
CA HIS A 42 0.52 2.61 9.44
C HIS A 42 -0.71 2.96 8.60
N ASN A 43 -1.08 2.06 7.70
CA ASN A 43 -2.23 2.27 6.82
C ASN A 43 -3.56 2.05 7.56
N SER A 44 -4.59 2.73 7.08
CA SER A 44 -5.98 2.49 7.47
C SER A 44 -6.59 1.32 6.68
N GLU A 45 -7.87 1.07 6.90
CA GLU A 45 -8.67 0.25 5.98
C GLU A 45 -8.69 0.90 4.59
N ILE A 46 -8.87 0.06 3.57
CA ILE A 46 -9.09 0.54 2.20
C ILE A 46 -10.46 1.20 2.13
N VAL A 47 -10.52 2.39 1.58
CA VAL A 47 -11.75 3.19 1.45
C VAL A 47 -12.12 3.31 -0.03
N SER A 48 -13.36 2.96 -0.36
CA SER A 48 -13.88 3.12 -1.72
C SER A 48 -14.61 4.46 -1.86
N ASP A 49 -14.34 5.18 -2.93
CA ASP A 49 -15.03 6.43 -3.24
C ASP A 49 -16.33 6.19 -4.01
N ASN A 50 -17.05 7.28 -4.35
CA ASN A 50 -18.34 7.18 -5.07
C ASN A 50 -18.19 6.74 -6.53
N ALA A 51 -16.99 6.78 -7.08
CA ALA A 51 -16.70 6.28 -8.42
C ALA A 51 -16.28 4.80 -8.44
N GLY A 52 -16.25 4.14 -7.27
CA GLY A 52 -15.81 2.74 -7.13
C GLY A 52 -14.31 2.55 -7.13
N THR A 53 -13.54 3.61 -6.93
CA THR A 53 -12.09 3.55 -6.82
C THR A 53 -11.69 3.28 -5.37
N ASP A 54 -10.77 2.35 -5.16
CA ASP A 54 -10.24 2.02 -3.84
C ASP A 54 -9.00 2.85 -3.54
N TRP A 55 -8.93 3.35 -2.32
CA TRP A 55 -7.87 4.24 -1.86
C TRP A 55 -7.22 3.73 -0.59
N LEU A 56 -5.91 3.86 -0.50
CA LEU A 56 -5.13 3.57 0.70
C LEU A 56 -4.66 4.87 1.33
N PHE A 57 -5.04 5.07 2.60
CA PHE A 57 -4.49 6.13 3.45
C PHE A 57 -3.39 5.52 4.30
N TYR A 58 -2.22 6.17 4.35
CA TYR A 58 -1.08 5.68 5.13
C TYR A 58 -0.19 6.85 5.54
N HIS A 59 0.83 6.58 6.32
CA HIS A 59 1.81 7.58 6.74
C HIS A 59 3.14 7.36 6.03
N ALA A 60 3.85 8.46 5.81
CA ALA A 60 5.23 8.44 5.35
C ALA A 60 5.99 9.63 5.93
N VAL A 61 7.30 9.62 5.78
CA VAL A 61 8.16 10.74 6.17
C VAL A 61 8.61 11.44 4.90
N SER A 62 8.39 12.77 4.81
CA SER A 62 8.86 13.58 3.71
C SER A 62 10.37 13.77 3.83
N VAL A 63 11.12 13.47 2.78
CA VAL A 63 12.57 13.69 2.74
C VAL A 63 12.89 15.18 2.84
N ALA A 64 12.08 16.05 2.25
CA ALA A 64 12.25 17.50 2.29
C ALA A 64 11.95 18.11 3.66
N ASN A 65 11.12 17.46 4.48
CA ASN A 65 10.72 17.92 5.81
C ASN A 65 10.51 16.74 6.75
N PRO A 66 11.59 16.16 7.32
CA PRO A 66 11.52 14.91 8.07
C PRO A 66 11.07 15.03 9.53
N ASP A 67 10.55 16.18 9.95
CA ASP A 67 10.22 16.45 11.37
C ASP A 67 8.98 15.71 11.87
N GLY A 68 8.35 14.89 11.06
CA GLY A 68 7.17 14.12 11.44
C GLY A 68 6.65 13.32 10.27
N ARG A 69 5.60 12.52 10.55
CA ARG A 69 4.92 11.76 9.53
C ARG A 69 3.84 12.60 8.86
N VAL A 70 3.68 12.42 7.55
CA VAL A 70 2.61 13.04 6.77
C VAL A 70 1.59 11.99 6.34
N LEU A 71 0.34 12.41 6.20
CA LEU A 71 -0.73 11.57 5.68
C LEU A 71 -0.59 11.47 4.16
N MET A 72 -0.59 10.24 3.68
CA MET A 72 -0.49 9.92 2.26
C MET A 72 -1.78 9.28 1.77
N LEU A 73 -2.03 9.44 0.47
CA LEU A 73 -3.19 8.87 -0.20
C LEU A 73 -2.77 8.35 -1.57
N ASP A 74 -3.04 7.08 -1.83
CA ASP A 74 -2.77 6.46 -3.13
C ASP A 74 -3.91 5.57 -3.57
N LYS A 75 -4.19 5.59 -4.88
CA LYS A 75 -5.17 4.72 -5.52
C LYS A 75 -4.64 3.29 -5.56
N ILE A 76 -5.53 2.35 -5.28
CA ILE A 76 -5.24 0.92 -5.40
C ILE A 76 -5.85 0.39 -6.69
N ASP A 77 -5.04 -0.24 -7.52
CA ASP A 77 -5.48 -1.05 -8.65
C ASP A 77 -5.44 -2.53 -8.25
N TRP A 78 -6.48 -3.27 -8.58
CA TRP A 78 -6.54 -4.71 -8.30
C TRP A 78 -6.17 -5.49 -9.56
N ILE A 79 -5.07 -6.20 -9.51
CA ILE A 79 -4.53 -6.98 -10.63
C ILE A 79 -4.47 -8.44 -10.21
N ASP A 80 -5.25 -9.29 -10.86
CA ASP A 80 -5.35 -10.74 -10.55
C ASP A 80 -5.67 -11.01 -9.06
N GLY A 81 -6.49 -10.15 -8.45
CA GLY A 81 -6.85 -10.24 -7.03
C GLY A 81 -5.78 -9.74 -6.07
N TRP A 82 -4.74 -9.08 -6.58
CA TRP A 82 -3.71 -8.44 -5.78
C TRP A 82 -3.82 -6.91 -5.83
N PRO A 83 -3.70 -6.22 -4.69
CA PRO A 83 -3.64 -4.76 -4.69
C PRO A 83 -2.31 -4.29 -5.27
N SER A 84 -2.35 -3.17 -5.99
CA SER A 84 -1.17 -2.55 -6.56
C SER A 84 -1.29 -1.03 -6.47
N VAL A 85 -0.20 -0.37 -6.15
CA VAL A 85 -0.05 1.09 -6.22
C VAL A 85 0.90 1.40 -7.36
N GLU A 86 0.60 2.42 -8.17
CA GLU A 86 1.40 2.77 -9.33
C GLU A 86 2.88 2.94 -8.97
N GLY A 87 3.74 2.20 -9.66
CA GLY A 87 5.19 2.21 -9.43
C GLY A 87 5.63 1.63 -8.09
N ASN A 88 4.73 1.00 -7.31
CA ASN A 88 5.00 0.54 -5.95
C ASN A 88 5.61 1.64 -5.06
N SER A 89 5.17 2.88 -5.26
CA SER A 89 5.83 4.06 -4.73
C SER A 89 4.80 5.08 -4.23
N PRO A 90 5.08 5.82 -3.14
CA PRO A 90 4.23 6.93 -2.72
C PRO A 90 4.09 7.96 -3.83
N SER A 91 2.86 8.41 -4.09
CA SER A 91 2.63 9.44 -5.10
C SER A 91 3.10 10.81 -4.60
N VAL A 92 3.71 11.57 -5.50
CA VAL A 92 4.00 13.00 -5.27
C VAL A 92 2.79 13.83 -5.69
N LYS A 93 2.04 13.34 -6.68
CA LYS A 93 0.85 13.97 -7.23
C LYS A 93 -0.14 12.89 -7.65
N SER A 94 -1.39 13.02 -7.24
CA SER A 94 -2.43 12.03 -7.46
C SER A 94 -3.76 12.69 -7.81
N GLU A 95 -4.67 11.92 -8.43
CA GLU A 95 -6.07 12.30 -8.58
C GLU A 95 -6.72 12.47 -7.21
N LYS A 96 -7.81 13.23 -7.17
CA LYS A 96 -8.62 13.35 -5.95
C LYS A 96 -9.66 12.22 -5.91
N PRO A 97 -9.90 11.62 -4.74
CA PRO A 97 -11.03 10.73 -4.56
C PRO A 97 -12.36 11.45 -4.81
N ARG A 98 -13.38 10.70 -5.19
CA ARG A 98 -14.73 11.21 -5.48
C ARG A 98 -15.74 10.82 -4.41
N PHE A 99 -15.51 11.31 -3.23
CA PHE A 99 -16.45 11.11 -2.12
C PHE A 99 -17.72 11.94 -2.26
#